data_ee7bd5768fbabbb743afe7d9486fa77a
#
_entry.id   ee7bd5768fbabbb743afe7d9486fa77a
#
_cell.length_a   1.000
_cell.length_b   1.000
_cell.length_c   1.000
_cell.angle_alpha   90.00
_cell.angle_beta   90.00
_cell.angle_gamma   90.00
#
_symmetry.space_group_name_H-M   'P 1'
#
loop_
_entity.id
_entity.type
_entity.pdbx_description
1 polymer ?
#
loop_
_entity_poly.entity_id
_entity_poly.type
_entity_poly.pdbx_seq_one_letter_code
_entity_poly.pdbx_strand_id
1 'polypeptide(L)'
;MNSAPRTASLWRYDLQQSLKGSFTARAHGLRLTTKFALLNSEGKNFGQLQLRGLSIAEFESGDRAAVLTHTEGRYRMVAEGEEILNATPKGQSVDKLEISCGGRTYEARVSFFRNVAVASYGRGGGRAAHVSGGLVGRSYQVIFAPEDGCALPAAIFLLWHVAANRRRAYRMGRPMGRGAM
;
A
#
# COMPACT_ATOMS: atom_id res chain seq x y z
N MET A 1 -33.00 -8.17 3.60
CA MET A 1 -32.38 -7.86 2.30
C MET A 1 -31.27 -6.82 2.55
N ASN A 2 -30.05 -7.28 2.70
CA ASN A 2 -28.90 -6.37 2.92
C ASN A 2 -28.44 -5.86 1.56
N SER A 3 -28.76 -4.61 1.26
CA SER A 3 -28.17 -3.90 0.12
C SER A 3 -26.71 -3.64 0.47
N ALA A 4 -25.80 -4.37 -0.14
CA ALA A 4 -24.37 -4.06 -0.07
C ALA A 4 -24.15 -2.62 -0.57
N PRO A 5 -23.28 -1.83 0.07
CA PRO A 5 -23.02 -0.45 -0.33
C PRO A 5 -22.42 -0.44 -1.73
N ARG A 6 -23.16 0.09 -2.70
CA ARG A 6 -22.83 0.09 -4.13
C ARG A 6 -21.69 1.05 -4.50
N THR A 7 -21.43 2.06 -3.70
CA THR A 7 -20.49 3.15 -4.03
C THR A 7 -19.02 2.78 -3.88
N ALA A 8 -18.62 2.13 -2.80
CA ALA A 8 -17.22 1.75 -2.57
C ALA A 8 -16.68 0.68 -3.56
N SER A 9 -17.59 -0.06 -4.23
CA SER A 9 -17.20 -1.07 -5.22
C SER A 9 -16.93 -0.48 -6.62
N LEU A 10 -17.57 0.64 -6.98
CA LEU A 10 -17.53 1.19 -8.34
C LEU A 10 -16.17 1.83 -8.67
N TRP A 11 -15.59 2.63 -7.77
CA TRP A 11 -14.29 3.25 -8.07
C TRP A 11 -13.14 2.24 -8.14
N ARG A 12 -13.23 1.17 -7.36
CA ARG A 12 -12.24 0.09 -7.39
C ARG A 12 -12.21 -0.58 -8.75
N TYR A 13 -13.39 -0.91 -9.28
CA TYR A 13 -13.51 -1.63 -10.54
C TYR A 13 -12.99 -0.81 -11.72
N ASP A 14 -13.46 0.41 -11.89
CA ASP A 14 -13.08 1.27 -13.02
C ASP A 14 -11.58 1.61 -13.03
N LEU A 15 -11.04 2.01 -11.87
CA LEU A 15 -9.63 2.32 -11.73
C LEU A 15 -8.77 1.09 -11.98
N GLN A 16 -9.15 -0.05 -11.40
CA GLN A 16 -8.44 -1.31 -11.54
C GLN A 16 -8.38 -1.78 -13.00
N GLN A 17 -9.49 -1.69 -13.73
CA GLN A 17 -9.56 -2.04 -15.14
C GLN A 17 -8.67 -1.11 -16.00
N SER A 18 -8.66 0.18 -15.70
CA SER A 18 -7.83 1.16 -16.42
C SER A 18 -6.33 0.90 -16.26
N LEU A 19 -5.91 0.35 -15.12
CA LEU A 19 -4.49 0.08 -14.80
C LEU A 19 -3.98 -1.25 -15.36
N LYS A 20 -4.86 -2.14 -15.84
CA LYS A 20 -4.48 -3.44 -16.45
C LYS A 20 -3.54 -4.29 -15.59
N GLY A 21 -3.70 -4.24 -14.26
CA GLY A 21 -2.96 -5.07 -13.31
C GLY A 21 -1.57 -4.56 -12.91
N SER A 22 -1.16 -3.36 -13.31
CA SER A 22 0.14 -2.81 -12.88
C SER A 22 0.21 -1.30 -12.88
N PHE A 23 1.08 -0.76 -12.00
CA PHE A 23 1.48 0.65 -12.01
C PHE A 23 2.86 0.83 -11.38
N THR A 24 3.44 2.01 -11.57
CA THR A 24 4.70 2.41 -10.94
C THR A 24 4.46 3.57 -9.99
N ALA A 25 5.03 3.51 -8.78
CA ALA A 25 5.05 4.61 -7.84
C ALA A 25 6.42 5.27 -7.87
N ARG A 26 6.50 6.57 -8.16
CA ARG A 26 7.74 7.35 -8.19
C ARG A 26 7.71 8.43 -7.13
N ALA A 27 8.77 8.49 -6.34
CA ALA A 27 8.95 9.49 -5.31
C ALA A 27 9.20 10.87 -5.90
N HIS A 28 8.49 11.88 -5.40
CA HIS A 28 8.77 13.29 -5.67
C HIS A 28 9.74 13.87 -4.62
N GLY A 29 10.73 14.65 -5.07
CA GLY A 29 11.67 15.37 -4.20
C GLY A 29 12.98 14.62 -3.92
N LEU A 30 13.95 15.35 -3.34
CA LEU A 30 15.32 14.88 -3.15
C LEU A 30 15.56 14.18 -1.81
N ARG A 31 14.75 14.42 -0.78
CA ARG A 31 14.97 13.87 0.58
C ARG A 31 13.67 13.34 1.19
N LEU A 32 13.75 12.19 1.88
CA LEU A 32 12.69 11.57 2.70
C LEU A 32 11.29 11.75 2.11
N THR A 33 11.11 11.22 0.91
CA THR A 33 9.91 11.42 0.13
C THR A 33 8.69 10.98 0.92
N THR A 34 7.76 11.90 1.01
CA THR A 34 6.44 11.68 1.60
C THR A 34 5.38 11.49 0.54
N LYS A 35 5.70 11.75 -0.72
CA LYS A 35 4.75 11.77 -1.81
C LYS A 35 5.25 10.94 -2.99
N PHE A 36 4.40 10.05 -3.47
CA PHE A 36 4.64 9.24 -4.66
C PHE A 36 3.62 9.59 -5.72
N ALA A 37 4.08 9.90 -6.93
CA ALA A 37 3.23 9.91 -8.12
C ALA A 37 2.98 8.46 -8.56
N LEU A 38 1.75 8.15 -8.90
CA LEU A 38 1.33 6.83 -9.36
C LEU A 38 1.12 6.89 -10.88
N LEU A 39 1.91 6.11 -11.60
CA LEU A 39 1.95 6.13 -13.06
C LEU A 39 1.43 4.79 -13.61
N ASN A 40 0.53 4.84 -14.57
CA ASN A 40 0.05 3.66 -15.28
C ASN A 40 1.14 3.07 -16.20
N SER A 41 0.84 2.00 -16.93
CA SER A 41 1.75 1.34 -17.87
C SER A 41 2.20 2.24 -19.03
N GLU A 42 1.46 3.30 -19.34
CA GLU A 42 1.81 4.30 -20.36
C GLU A 42 2.64 5.46 -19.78
N GLY A 43 2.97 5.43 -18.49
CA GLY A 43 3.68 6.51 -17.80
C GLY A 43 2.82 7.73 -17.46
N LYS A 44 1.50 7.68 -17.67
CA LYS A 44 0.58 8.75 -17.30
C LYS A 44 0.30 8.70 -15.80
N ASN A 45 0.31 9.86 -15.15
CA ASN A 45 -0.06 9.99 -13.76
C ASN A 45 -1.57 9.78 -13.61
N PHE A 46 -1.97 8.79 -12.79
CA PHE A 46 -3.37 8.54 -12.45
C PHE A 46 -3.71 8.88 -11.00
N GLY A 47 -2.70 9.19 -10.17
CA GLY A 47 -2.94 9.50 -8.77
C GLY A 47 -1.67 9.72 -7.98
N GLN A 48 -1.84 9.83 -6.67
CA GLN A 48 -0.74 10.02 -5.73
C GLN A 48 -0.97 9.26 -4.42
N LEU A 49 0.12 8.89 -3.77
CA LEU A 49 0.13 8.38 -2.40
C LEU A 49 1.01 9.30 -1.56
N GLN A 50 0.42 9.95 -0.56
CA GLN A 50 1.12 10.85 0.33
C GLN A 50 1.22 10.27 1.74
N LEU A 51 2.45 10.10 2.25
CA LEU A 51 2.68 9.65 3.62
C LEU A 51 2.67 10.86 4.57
N ARG A 52 1.76 10.83 5.54
CA ARG A 52 1.66 11.80 6.64
C ARG A 52 2.28 11.19 7.90
N GLY A 53 3.58 11.30 8.04
CA GLY A 53 4.31 10.63 9.13
C GLY A 53 4.53 9.13 8.86
N LEU A 54 4.40 8.29 9.90
CA LEU A 54 4.63 6.84 9.85
C LEU A 54 3.35 6.01 9.96
N SER A 55 2.24 6.65 10.36
CA SER A 55 1.00 5.96 10.71
C SER A 55 -0.19 6.34 9.84
N ILE A 56 -0.04 7.33 8.96
CA ILE A 56 -1.10 7.80 8.09
C ILE A 56 -0.57 7.97 6.67
N ALA A 57 -1.37 7.58 5.69
CA ALA A 57 -1.17 7.94 4.29
C ALA A 57 -2.50 8.29 3.63
N GLU A 58 -2.43 9.12 2.61
CA GLU A 58 -3.55 9.56 1.80
C GLU A 58 -3.30 9.10 0.35
N PHE A 59 -4.26 8.39 -0.19
CA PHE A 59 -4.30 8.02 -1.61
C PHE A 59 -5.34 8.87 -2.31
N GLU A 60 -4.98 9.41 -3.46
CA GLU A 60 -5.89 10.20 -4.31
C GLU A 60 -5.74 9.78 -5.78
N SER A 61 -6.86 9.70 -6.49
CA SER A 61 -6.92 9.39 -7.93
C SER A 61 -8.18 10.02 -8.55
N GLY A 62 -8.02 11.15 -9.23
CA GLY A 62 -9.14 11.95 -9.72
C GLY A 62 -9.97 12.49 -8.56
N ASP A 63 -11.26 12.18 -8.57
CA ASP A 63 -12.25 12.52 -7.52
C ASP A 63 -12.28 11.51 -6.35
N ARG A 64 -11.41 10.51 -6.38
CA ARG A 64 -11.38 9.37 -5.46
C ARG A 64 -10.27 9.51 -4.44
N ALA A 65 -10.60 9.28 -3.18
CA ALA A 65 -9.65 9.36 -2.09
C ALA A 65 -9.83 8.20 -1.11
N ALA A 66 -8.71 7.78 -0.52
CA ALA A 66 -8.71 6.84 0.60
C ALA A 66 -7.64 7.25 1.63
N VAL A 67 -7.93 7.01 2.89
CA VAL A 67 -7.02 7.25 3.99
C VAL A 67 -6.58 5.92 4.57
N LEU A 68 -5.28 5.74 4.70
CA LEU A 68 -4.67 4.58 5.33
C LEU A 68 -4.17 4.97 6.70
N THR A 69 -4.50 4.20 7.72
CA THR A 69 -4.11 4.45 9.11
C THR A 69 -3.53 3.22 9.77
N HIS A 70 -2.61 3.43 10.71
CA HIS A 70 -2.07 2.40 11.59
C HIS A 70 -2.23 2.85 13.04
N THR A 71 -3.06 2.14 13.79
CA THR A 71 -3.34 2.42 15.19
C THR A 71 -3.39 1.09 15.95
N GLU A 72 -2.69 1.02 17.09
CA GLU A 72 -2.73 -0.13 18.01
C GLU A 72 -2.47 -1.49 17.32
N GLY A 73 -1.51 -1.54 16.39
CA GLY A 73 -1.17 -2.77 15.66
C GLY A 73 -2.17 -3.16 14.56
N ARG A 74 -3.18 -2.34 14.30
CA ARG A 74 -4.17 -2.54 13.25
C ARG A 74 -4.02 -1.52 12.14
N TYR A 75 -4.05 -1.98 10.92
CA TYR A 75 -4.05 -1.15 9.72
C TYR A 75 -5.46 -1.09 9.15
N ARG A 76 -5.84 0.09 8.65
CA ARG A 76 -7.13 0.30 8.00
C ARG A 76 -6.97 1.15 6.74
N MET A 77 -7.79 0.89 5.76
CA MET A 77 -7.97 1.76 4.59
C MET A 77 -9.43 2.12 4.50
N VAL A 78 -9.72 3.42 4.55
CA VAL A 78 -11.08 3.96 4.52
C VAL A 78 -11.24 4.81 3.27
N ALA A 79 -12.27 4.56 2.49
CA ALA A 79 -12.66 5.37 1.33
C ALA A 79 -14.13 5.73 1.44
N GLU A 80 -14.48 6.98 1.17
CA GLU A 80 -15.86 7.49 1.23
C GLU A 80 -16.57 7.21 2.58
N GLY A 81 -15.80 7.21 3.68
CA GLY A 81 -16.31 6.93 5.03
C GLY A 81 -16.50 5.43 5.35
N GLU A 82 -16.19 4.53 4.43
CA GLU A 82 -16.29 3.08 4.63
C GLU A 82 -14.92 2.43 4.75
N GLU A 83 -14.75 1.49 5.71
CA GLU A 83 -13.56 0.65 5.80
C GLU A 83 -13.58 -0.37 4.67
N ILE A 84 -12.69 -0.21 3.69
CA ILE A 84 -12.61 -1.08 2.51
C ILE A 84 -11.57 -2.19 2.67
N LEU A 85 -10.60 -2.00 3.57
CA LEU A 85 -9.56 -2.97 3.88
C LEU A 85 -9.10 -2.79 5.32
N ASN A 86 -8.84 -3.92 5.99
CA ASN A 86 -8.07 -3.93 7.22
C ASN A 86 -6.97 -4.98 7.15
N ALA A 87 -5.91 -4.76 7.95
CA ALA A 87 -4.82 -5.72 8.06
C ALA A 87 -4.30 -5.78 9.50
N THR A 88 -3.92 -6.98 9.91
CA THR A 88 -3.35 -7.26 11.23
C THR A 88 -2.07 -8.08 11.10
N PRO A 89 -1.05 -7.82 11.95
CA PRO A 89 0.13 -8.66 11.99
C PRO A 89 -0.22 -10.09 12.41
N LYS A 90 0.42 -11.07 11.75
CA LYS A 90 0.41 -12.48 12.20
C LYS A 90 1.58 -12.70 13.17
N GLY A 91 1.28 -12.76 14.46
CA GLY A 91 2.30 -12.87 15.51
C GLY A 91 2.90 -11.52 15.90
N GLN A 92 4.15 -11.53 16.36
CA GLN A 92 4.83 -10.32 16.86
C GLN A 92 5.55 -9.51 15.76
N SER A 93 5.57 -10.01 14.54
CA SER A 93 6.34 -9.41 13.44
C SER A 93 5.44 -8.73 12.42
N VAL A 94 5.84 -7.52 12.00
CA VAL A 94 5.14 -6.74 10.97
C VAL A 94 5.46 -7.19 9.54
N ASP A 95 6.29 -8.23 9.38
CA ASP A 95 6.64 -8.81 8.08
C ASP A 95 5.63 -9.84 7.57
N LYS A 96 4.70 -10.27 8.44
CA LYS A 96 3.60 -11.16 8.08
C LYS A 96 2.29 -10.54 8.51
N LEU A 97 1.40 -10.34 7.55
CA LEU A 97 0.10 -9.70 7.77
C LEU A 97 -1.02 -10.59 7.24
N GLU A 98 -2.17 -10.49 7.88
CA GLU A 98 -3.43 -10.92 7.33
C GLU A 98 -4.20 -9.69 6.87
N ILE A 99 -4.59 -9.66 5.60
CA ILE A 99 -5.33 -8.56 4.97
C ILE A 99 -6.74 -9.03 4.69
N SER A 100 -7.73 -8.30 5.14
CA SER A 100 -9.15 -8.53 4.84
C SER A 100 -9.70 -7.39 4.01
N CYS A 101 -10.35 -7.71 2.90
CA CYS A 101 -10.96 -6.74 1.98
C CYS A 101 -12.16 -7.37 1.28
N GLY A 102 -13.35 -6.77 1.42
CA GLY A 102 -14.55 -7.19 0.68
C GLY A 102 -14.95 -8.66 0.90
N GLY A 103 -14.74 -9.19 2.11
CA GLY A 103 -15.01 -10.59 2.44
C GLY A 103 -13.92 -11.59 1.99
N ARG A 104 -12.85 -11.11 1.39
CA ARG A 104 -11.67 -11.92 1.04
C ARG A 104 -10.55 -11.72 2.04
N THR A 105 -9.74 -12.75 2.24
CA THR A 105 -8.56 -12.72 3.11
C THR A 105 -7.31 -13.09 2.32
N TYR A 106 -6.25 -12.30 2.49
CA TYR A 106 -4.94 -12.53 1.90
C TYR A 106 -3.90 -12.70 2.98
N GLU A 107 -2.92 -13.55 2.72
CA GLU A 107 -1.69 -13.60 3.51
C GLU A 107 -0.63 -12.74 2.85
N ALA A 108 -0.14 -11.73 3.57
CA ALA A 108 0.92 -10.88 3.08
C ALA A 108 2.25 -11.19 3.77
N ARG A 109 3.32 -11.16 2.98
CA ARG A 109 4.71 -11.25 3.44
C ARG A 109 5.49 -10.05 2.93
N VAL A 110 6.24 -9.45 3.83
CA VAL A 110 7.01 -8.23 3.56
C VAL A 110 8.47 -8.46 3.90
N SER A 111 9.35 -8.12 2.97
CA SER A 111 10.79 -8.10 3.21
C SER A 111 11.27 -6.65 3.12
N PHE A 112 11.39 -5.98 4.25
CA PHE A 112 11.83 -4.57 4.31
C PHE A 112 13.26 -4.40 3.80
N PHE A 113 14.12 -5.38 4.04
CA PHE A 113 15.48 -5.38 3.54
C PHE A 113 15.54 -5.42 2.00
N ARG A 114 14.74 -6.30 1.40
CA ARG A 114 14.65 -6.45 -0.07
C ARG A 114 13.70 -5.44 -0.70
N ASN A 115 12.97 -4.67 0.12
CA ASN A 115 11.98 -3.70 -0.34
C ASN A 115 10.86 -4.35 -1.20
N VAL A 116 10.37 -5.51 -0.77
CA VAL A 116 9.38 -6.33 -1.47
C VAL A 116 8.24 -6.70 -0.54
N ALA A 117 7.02 -6.68 -1.04
CA ALA A 117 5.83 -7.22 -0.38
C ALA A 117 4.99 -8.03 -1.36
N VAL A 118 4.39 -9.10 -0.88
CA VAL A 118 3.51 -9.99 -1.65
C VAL A 118 2.27 -10.30 -0.84
N ALA A 119 1.10 -10.13 -1.42
CA ALA A 119 -0.16 -10.67 -0.91
C ALA A 119 -0.59 -11.87 -1.76
N SER A 120 -0.99 -12.97 -1.11
CA SER A 120 -1.39 -14.23 -1.74
C SER A 120 -2.74 -14.69 -1.24
N TYR A 121 -3.46 -15.47 -2.06
CA TYR A 121 -4.74 -16.11 -1.73
C TYR A 121 -4.49 -17.32 -0.80
N GLY A 122 -4.43 -17.11 0.52
CA GLY A 122 -4.20 -18.19 1.48
C GLY A 122 -2.87 -18.94 1.29
N ARG A 123 -2.75 -20.12 1.93
CA ARG A 123 -1.56 -20.97 1.83
C ARG A 123 -1.51 -21.67 0.47
N GLY A 124 -0.48 -21.33 -0.34
CA GLY A 124 -0.27 -21.96 -1.64
C GLY A 124 -1.11 -21.41 -2.78
N GLY A 125 -1.91 -20.37 -2.54
CA GLY A 125 -2.67 -19.67 -3.57
C GLY A 125 -1.81 -18.76 -4.44
N GLY A 126 -2.37 -18.32 -5.58
CA GLY A 126 -1.76 -17.36 -6.50
C GLY A 126 -1.49 -16.00 -5.82
N ARG A 127 -0.74 -15.14 -6.48
CA ARG A 127 -0.45 -13.78 -6.01
C ARG A 127 -1.62 -12.87 -6.33
N ALA A 128 -2.15 -12.19 -5.32
CA ALA A 128 -3.13 -11.11 -5.48
C ALA A 128 -2.46 -9.77 -5.76
N ALA A 129 -1.34 -9.47 -5.06
CA ALA A 129 -0.58 -8.25 -5.25
C ALA A 129 0.92 -8.48 -4.97
N HIS A 130 1.76 -7.73 -5.67
CA HIS A 130 3.21 -7.73 -5.50
C HIS A 130 3.74 -6.31 -5.62
N VAL A 131 4.51 -5.88 -4.65
CA VAL A 131 5.22 -4.60 -4.63
C VAL A 131 6.70 -4.86 -4.57
N SER A 132 7.47 -4.29 -5.47
CA SER A 132 8.93 -4.34 -5.46
C SER A 132 9.52 -2.96 -5.62
N GLY A 133 10.42 -2.58 -4.74
CA GLY A 133 11.09 -1.29 -4.75
C GLY A 133 12.56 -1.40 -5.08
N GLY A 134 13.12 -0.35 -5.67
CA GLY A 134 14.56 -0.21 -5.87
C GLY A 134 15.31 -0.03 -4.54
N LEU A 135 16.64 -0.21 -4.57
CA LEU A 135 17.53 -0.12 -3.40
C LEU A 135 17.36 1.18 -2.59
N VAL A 136 17.07 2.27 -3.25
CA VAL A 136 16.94 3.61 -2.63
C VAL A 136 15.50 3.91 -2.17
N GLY A 137 14.50 3.05 -2.48
CA GLY A 137 13.09 3.26 -2.10
C GLY A 137 12.44 4.49 -2.75
N ARG A 138 12.92 4.90 -3.91
CA ARG A 138 12.37 6.05 -4.67
C ARG A 138 11.43 5.66 -5.79
N SER A 139 11.47 4.40 -6.18
CA SER A 139 10.58 3.84 -7.21
C SER A 139 10.12 2.46 -6.78
N TYR A 140 8.86 2.18 -7.00
CA TYR A 140 8.23 0.90 -6.73
C TYR A 140 7.46 0.45 -7.95
N GLN A 141 7.63 -0.80 -8.33
CA GLN A 141 6.76 -1.47 -9.27
C GLN A 141 5.68 -2.22 -8.51
N VAL A 142 4.45 -2.08 -8.93
CA VAL A 142 3.29 -2.70 -8.31
C VAL A 142 2.55 -3.51 -9.36
N ILE A 143 2.30 -4.78 -9.06
CA ILE A 143 1.55 -5.71 -9.90
C ILE A 143 0.41 -6.27 -9.05
N PHE A 144 -0.78 -6.40 -9.61
CA PHE A 144 -1.95 -6.93 -8.92
C PHE A 144 -2.85 -7.69 -9.89
N ALA A 145 -3.66 -8.60 -9.36
CA ALA A 145 -4.63 -9.38 -10.13
C ALA A 145 -5.79 -8.47 -10.59
N PRO A 146 -5.94 -8.15 -11.89
CA PRO A 146 -6.93 -7.18 -12.35
C PRO A 146 -8.36 -7.68 -12.22
N GLU A 147 -8.59 -8.99 -12.16
CA GLU A 147 -9.89 -9.62 -11.97
C GLU A 147 -10.37 -9.63 -10.51
N ASP A 148 -9.49 -9.37 -9.55
CA ASP A 148 -9.81 -9.35 -8.14
C ASP A 148 -10.04 -7.93 -7.61
N GLY A 149 -11.28 -7.57 -7.38
CA GLY A 149 -11.68 -6.22 -6.95
C GLY A 149 -11.03 -5.72 -5.65
N CYS A 150 -10.37 -6.59 -4.88
CA CYS A 150 -9.63 -6.24 -3.69
C CYS A 150 -8.10 -6.17 -3.89
N ALA A 151 -7.60 -6.62 -5.04
CA ALA A 151 -6.16 -6.68 -5.28
C ALA A 151 -5.52 -5.28 -5.38
N LEU A 152 -6.20 -4.29 -5.98
CA LEU A 152 -5.70 -2.91 -6.04
C LEU A 152 -5.65 -2.24 -4.66
N PRO A 153 -6.69 -2.25 -3.82
CA PRO A 153 -6.60 -1.79 -2.44
C PRO A 153 -5.48 -2.46 -1.64
N ALA A 154 -5.33 -3.79 -1.77
CA ALA A 154 -4.24 -4.52 -1.13
C ALA A 154 -2.86 -4.09 -1.64
N ALA A 155 -2.70 -3.84 -2.93
CA ALA A 155 -1.46 -3.36 -3.54
C ALA A 155 -1.08 -1.94 -3.05
N ILE A 156 -2.05 -1.02 -2.96
CA ILE A 156 -1.84 0.34 -2.43
C ILE A 156 -1.45 0.26 -0.94
N PHE A 157 -2.14 -0.58 -0.17
CA PHE A 157 -1.80 -0.82 1.24
C PHE A 157 -0.37 -1.36 1.41
N LEU A 158 0.03 -2.37 0.63
CA LEU A 158 1.38 -2.94 0.67
C LEU A 158 2.45 -1.92 0.28
N LEU A 159 2.20 -1.09 -0.74
CA LEU A 159 3.08 0.00 -1.14
C LEU A 159 3.32 0.96 0.03
N TRP A 160 2.25 1.43 0.69
CA TRP A 160 2.37 2.26 1.88
C TRP A 160 3.15 1.57 2.98
N HIS A 161 2.80 0.31 3.31
CA HIS A 161 3.42 -0.44 4.39
C HIS A 161 4.93 -0.60 4.21
N VAL A 162 5.37 -0.96 3.01
CA VAL A 162 6.80 -1.06 2.67
C VAL A 162 7.49 0.31 2.76
N ALA A 163 6.91 1.33 2.14
CA ALA A 163 7.50 2.67 2.10
C ALA A 163 7.60 3.30 3.49
N ALA A 164 6.56 3.18 4.33
CA ALA A 164 6.53 3.73 5.68
C ALA A 164 7.55 3.03 6.62
N ASN A 165 7.64 1.70 6.56
CA ASN A 165 8.56 0.95 7.42
C ASN A 165 10.02 1.15 7.01
N ARG A 166 10.31 1.29 5.72
CA ARG A 166 11.64 1.66 5.25
C ARG A 166 12.09 3.02 5.79
N ARG A 167 11.19 4.00 5.83
CA ARG A 167 11.47 5.32 6.43
C ARG A 167 11.72 5.22 7.94
N ARG A 168 11.00 4.34 8.63
CA ARG A 168 11.22 4.07 10.06
C ARG A 168 12.63 3.53 10.29
N ALA A 169 13.07 2.56 9.50
CA ALA A 169 14.42 1.99 9.58
C ALA A 169 15.52 3.05 9.35
N TYR A 170 15.35 3.94 8.38
CA TYR A 170 16.30 5.05 8.14
C TYR A 170 16.39 6.06 9.30
N ARG A 171 15.27 6.31 9.98
CA ARG A 171 15.27 7.22 11.15
C ARG A 171 15.97 6.61 12.36
N MET A 172 15.82 5.30 12.58
CA MET A 172 16.47 4.59 13.69
C MET A 172 17.97 4.37 13.46
N GLY A 173 18.42 4.23 12.21
CA GLY A 173 19.81 4.02 11.85
C GLY A 173 20.70 5.29 11.79
N ARG A 174 20.15 6.49 12.04
CA ARG A 174 20.95 7.68 12.17
C ARG A 174 21.63 7.69 13.55
N PRO A 175 22.97 7.54 13.66
CA PRO A 175 23.64 7.77 14.92
C PRO A 175 23.32 9.21 15.35
N MET A 176 22.81 9.37 16.56
CA MET A 176 22.75 10.68 17.20
C MET A 176 24.17 11.23 17.16
N GLY A 177 24.35 12.32 16.41
CA GLY A 177 25.64 12.99 16.31
C GLY A 177 26.17 13.21 17.72
N ARG A 178 27.36 12.69 18.00
CA ARG A 178 28.15 13.05 19.17
C ARG A 178 28.22 14.57 19.18
N GLY A 179 27.60 15.18 20.17
CA GLY A 179 27.81 16.58 20.46
C GLY A 179 29.29 16.81 20.56
N ALA A 180 29.80 17.69 19.73
CA ALA A 180 31.12 18.26 19.91
C ALA A 180 31.12 19.01 21.23
N MET A 181 32.05 18.61 22.10
CA MET A 181 32.51 19.43 23.20
C MET A 181 33.24 20.64 22.65
#